data_876cda2e94769b46114f5d221d598a3b
#
_entry.id   876cda2e94769b46114f5d221d598a3b
#
_cell.length_a   1.000
_cell.length_b   1.000
_cell.length_c   1.000
_cell.angle_alpha   90.00
_cell.angle_beta   90.00
_cell.angle_gamma   90.00
#
_symmetry.space_group_name_H-M   'P 1'
#
loop_
_entity.id
_entity.type
_entity.pdbx_description
1 polymer ?
#
loop_
_entity_poly.entity_id
_entity_poly.type
_entity_poly.pdbx_seq_one_letter_code
_entity_poly.pdbx_strand_id
1 'polypeptide(L)'
;MDGTVLVADDDRTIRTVLTQALTRAGCKVHATSSLMTLLRWVEEGKGDLVISDVIMPDGNGLEALPQISRLRPGLPVIVISAQNTIMTAIQAA
;
A
#
# COMPACT_ATOMS: atom_id res chain seq x y z
N MET A 1 9.11 -13.92 -6.70
CA MET A 1 8.46 -13.50 -5.46
C MET A 1 6.99 -13.83 -5.54
N ASP A 2 6.42 -14.39 -4.53
CA ASP A 2 4.99 -14.64 -4.46
C ASP A 2 4.38 -13.82 -3.33
N GLY A 3 3.08 -13.86 -3.20
CA GLY A 3 2.38 -13.09 -2.21
C GLY A 3 1.48 -12.04 -2.85
N THR A 4 0.76 -11.33 -2.02
CA THR A 4 -0.21 -10.33 -2.45
C THR A 4 0.22 -8.94 -2.00
N VAL A 5 0.25 -8.00 -2.94
CA VAL A 5 0.61 -6.61 -2.67
C VAL A 5 -0.63 -5.74 -2.82
N LEU A 6 -0.87 -4.90 -1.82
CA LEU A 6 -1.93 -3.90 -1.87
C LEU A 6 -1.30 -2.58 -2.30
N VAL A 7 -1.83 -1.96 -3.35
CA VAL A 7 -1.33 -0.69 -3.89
C VAL A 7 -2.41 0.36 -3.76
N ALA A 8 -2.09 1.48 -3.13
CA ALA A 8 -2.97 2.63 -3.01
C ALA A 8 -2.29 3.86 -3.59
N ASP A 9 -2.82 4.38 -4.68
CA ASP A 9 -2.32 5.59 -5.34
C ASP A 9 -3.45 6.17 -6.17
N ASP A 10 -3.63 7.49 -6.12
CA ASP A 10 -4.67 8.14 -6.92
C ASP A 10 -4.25 8.33 -8.37
N ASP A 11 -2.96 8.19 -8.69
CA ASP A 11 -2.47 8.27 -10.05
C ASP A 11 -2.62 6.91 -10.75
N ARG A 12 -3.47 6.90 -11.78
CA ARG A 12 -3.74 5.69 -12.54
C ARG A 12 -2.47 5.13 -13.22
N THR A 13 -1.60 6.00 -13.70
CA THR A 13 -0.36 5.59 -14.36
C THR A 13 0.55 4.84 -13.38
N ILE A 14 0.68 5.36 -12.17
CA ILE A 14 1.48 4.72 -11.13
C ILE A 14 0.89 3.37 -10.75
N ARG A 15 -0.43 3.29 -10.55
CA ARG A 15 -1.09 2.01 -10.28
C ARG A 15 -0.80 0.99 -11.38
N THR A 16 -0.89 1.41 -12.63
CA THR A 16 -0.64 0.53 -13.77
C THR A 16 0.80 0.04 -13.80
N VAL A 17 1.76 0.95 -13.64
CA VAL A 17 3.19 0.60 -13.65
C VAL A 17 3.53 -0.38 -12.52
N LEU A 18 3.08 -0.07 -11.31
CA LEU A 18 3.34 -0.93 -10.16
C LEU A 18 2.68 -2.29 -10.31
N THR A 19 1.44 -2.32 -10.79
CA THR A 19 0.72 -3.58 -10.99
C THR A 19 1.44 -4.46 -12.00
N GLN A 20 1.90 -3.89 -13.11
CA GLN A 20 2.63 -4.65 -14.13
C GLN A 20 3.96 -5.18 -13.60
N ALA A 21 4.72 -4.34 -12.92
CA ALA A 21 6.02 -4.73 -12.39
C ALA A 21 5.89 -5.84 -11.34
N LEU A 22 4.95 -5.69 -10.43
CA LEU A 22 4.75 -6.68 -9.35
C LEU A 22 4.17 -7.99 -9.90
N THR A 23 3.28 -7.92 -10.87
CA THR A 23 2.73 -9.12 -11.51
C THR A 23 3.82 -9.90 -12.23
N ARG A 24 4.74 -9.22 -12.90
CA ARG A 24 5.90 -9.86 -13.52
C ARG A 24 6.81 -10.54 -12.51
N ALA A 25 6.86 -10.01 -11.30
CA ALA A 25 7.66 -10.60 -10.22
C ALA A 25 6.95 -11.79 -9.54
N GLY A 26 5.75 -12.14 -9.98
CA GLY A 26 5.00 -13.27 -9.44
C GLY A 26 4.03 -12.93 -8.34
N CYS A 27 3.80 -11.64 -8.07
CA CYS A 27 2.87 -11.21 -7.04
C CYS A 27 1.44 -11.11 -7.56
N LYS A 28 0.49 -11.32 -6.68
CA LYS A 28 -0.90 -10.87 -6.90
C LYS A 28 -0.98 -9.41 -6.45
N VAL A 29 -1.77 -8.60 -7.15
CA VAL A 29 -1.86 -7.18 -6.86
C VAL A 29 -3.33 -6.77 -6.76
N HIS A 30 -3.65 -6.07 -5.68
CA HIS A 30 -4.91 -5.34 -5.54
C HIS A 30 -4.58 -3.86 -5.50
N ALA A 31 -5.12 -3.09 -6.43
CA ALA A 31 -4.83 -1.67 -6.53
C ALA A 31 -6.09 -0.84 -6.34
N THR A 32 -5.97 0.29 -5.67
CA THR A 32 -7.08 1.18 -5.39
C THR A 32 -6.63 2.64 -5.44
N SER A 33 -7.56 3.53 -5.70
CA SER A 33 -7.35 4.98 -5.57
C SER A 33 -7.89 5.53 -4.25
N SER A 34 -8.33 4.66 -3.34
CA SER A 34 -8.99 5.05 -2.08
C SER A 34 -8.25 4.47 -0.89
N LEU A 35 -7.94 5.34 0.08
CA LEU A 35 -7.31 4.93 1.33
C LEU A 35 -8.29 4.11 2.18
N MET A 36 -9.57 4.45 2.16
CA MET A 36 -10.59 3.67 2.88
C MET A 36 -10.65 2.23 2.38
N THR A 37 -10.59 2.03 1.08
CA THR A 37 -10.57 0.69 0.49
C THR A 37 -9.32 -0.07 0.92
N LEU A 38 -8.17 0.60 0.93
CA LEU A 38 -6.92 -0.01 1.40
C LEU A 38 -7.07 -0.51 2.84
N LEU A 39 -7.56 0.36 3.72
CA LEU A 39 -7.72 0.01 5.13
C LEU A 39 -8.69 -1.15 5.34
N ARG A 40 -9.76 -1.21 4.54
CA ARG A 40 -10.70 -2.32 4.59
C ARG A 40 -10.04 -3.63 4.19
N TRP A 41 -9.21 -3.61 3.14
CA TRP A 41 -8.48 -4.81 2.72
C TRP A 41 -7.50 -5.28 3.79
N VAL A 42 -6.81 -4.33 4.44
CA VAL A 42 -5.92 -4.66 5.56
C VAL A 42 -6.70 -5.32 6.70
N GLU A 43 -7.85 -4.74 7.04
CA GLU A 43 -8.71 -5.27 8.09
C GLU A 43 -9.22 -6.69 7.77
N GLU A 44 -9.48 -6.95 6.50
CA GLU A 44 -9.94 -8.28 6.03
C GLU A 44 -8.80 -9.30 5.98
N GLY A 45 -7.60 -8.92 6.30
CA GLY A 45 -6.45 -9.83 6.28
C GLY A 45 -5.81 -10.00 4.92
N LYS A 46 -6.15 -9.16 3.95
CA LYS A 46 -5.56 -9.22 2.60
C LYS A 46 -4.18 -8.59 2.58
N GLY A 47 -3.33 -9.12 1.71
CA GLY A 47 -2.03 -8.53 1.42
C GLY A 47 -0.93 -8.95 2.37
N ASP A 48 0.27 -9.02 1.81
CA ASP A 48 1.51 -9.32 2.53
C ASP A 48 2.44 -8.12 2.55
N LEU A 49 2.13 -7.11 1.75
CA LEU A 49 2.88 -5.86 1.62
C LEU A 49 1.91 -4.77 1.17
N VAL A 50 2.08 -3.57 1.68
CA VAL A 50 1.32 -2.39 1.26
C VAL A 50 2.25 -1.38 0.63
N ILE A 51 1.87 -0.84 -0.52
CA ILE A 51 2.52 0.31 -1.14
C ILE A 51 1.47 1.40 -1.27
N SER A 52 1.69 2.53 -0.61
CA SER A 52 0.71 3.61 -0.57
C SER A 52 1.33 4.96 -0.87
N ASP A 53 0.61 5.78 -1.63
CA ASP A 53 0.96 7.19 -1.78
C ASP A 53 0.70 7.93 -0.46
N VAL A 54 1.47 8.99 -0.22
CA VAL A 54 1.27 9.85 0.94
C VAL A 54 -0.05 10.61 0.83
N ILE A 55 -0.31 11.17 -0.34
CA ILE A 55 -1.48 12.02 -0.53
C ILE A 55 -2.54 11.28 -1.35
N MET A 56 -3.64 10.98 -0.70
CA MET A 56 -4.78 10.31 -1.30
C MET A 56 -5.99 11.25 -1.24
N PRO A 57 -6.97 11.10 -2.15
CA PRO A 57 -8.16 11.97 -2.13
C PRO A 57 -8.92 11.91 -0.81
N ASP A 58 -8.90 10.78 -0.14
CA ASP A 58 -9.65 10.55 1.09
C ASP A 58 -8.76 10.42 2.34
N GLY A 59 -7.50 10.88 2.26
CA GLY A 59 -6.66 10.91 3.46
C GLY A 59 -5.18 10.97 3.16
N ASN A 60 -4.39 10.78 4.20
CA ASN A 60 -2.94 10.83 4.17
C ASN A 60 -2.38 9.44 4.52
N GLY A 61 -1.56 8.88 3.61
CA GLY A 61 -0.98 7.55 3.81
C GLY A 61 -0.11 7.43 5.05
N LEU A 62 0.59 8.51 5.44
CA LEU A 62 1.40 8.48 6.67
C LEU A 62 0.51 8.41 7.91
N GLU A 63 -0.63 9.09 7.91
CA GLU A 63 -1.56 9.05 9.04
C GLU A 63 -2.27 7.71 9.15
N ALA A 64 -2.32 6.95 8.06
CA ALA A 64 -2.90 5.62 8.05
C ALA A 64 -1.98 4.56 8.68
N LEU A 65 -0.68 4.83 8.78
CA LEU A 65 0.28 3.84 9.32
C LEU A 65 -0.09 3.33 10.71
N PRO A 66 -0.45 4.19 11.68
CA PRO A 66 -0.85 3.67 12.99
C PRO A 66 -2.09 2.77 12.94
N GLN A 67 -3.02 3.07 12.04
CA GLN A 67 -4.22 2.25 11.88
C GLN A 67 -3.86 0.88 11.30
N ILE A 68 -3.01 0.86 10.27
CA ILE A 68 -2.55 -0.38 9.65
C ILE A 68 -1.81 -1.23 10.68
N SER A 69 -0.93 -0.60 11.46
CA SER A 69 -0.16 -1.31 12.48
C SER A 69 -1.04 -1.93 13.56
N ARG A 70 -2.13 -1.25 13.93
CA ARG A 70 -3.10 -1.80 14.90
C ARG A 70 -3.88 -2.98 14.33
N LEU A 71 -4.28 -2.85 13.06
CA LEU A 71 -5.06 -3.90 12.39
C LEU A 71 -4.20 -5.13 12.10
N ARG A 72 -2.99 -4.92 11.66
CA ARG A 72 -2.07 -6.00 11.29
C ARG A 72 -0.64 -5.67 11.69
N PRO A 73 -0.26 -5.95 12.93
CA PRO A 73 1.11 -5.73 13.39
C PRO A 73 2.10 -6.53 12.53
N GLY A 74 3.18 -5.89 12.13
CA GLY A 74 4.20 -6.52 11.31
C GLY A 74 3.96 -6.49 9.81
N LEU A 75 2.81 -6.00 9.34
CA LEU A 75 2.58 -5.83 7.90
C LEU A 75 3.49 -4.72 7.37
N PRO A 76 4.40 -5.00 6.43
CA PRO A 76 5.27 -3.96 5.89
C PRO A 76 4.49 -2.98 5.01
N VAL A 77 4.82 -1.71 5.15
CA VAL A 77 4.22 -0.63 4.35
C VAL A 77 5.32 0.22 3.75
N ILE A 78 5.26 0.41 2.43
CA ILE A 78 6.12 1.35 1.71
C ILE A 78 5.27 2.55 1.35
N VAL A 79 5.71 3.74 1.76
CA VAL A 79 5.01 4.98 1.47
C VAL A 79 5.79 5.74 0.40
N ILE A 80 5.10 6.15 -0.65
CA ILE A 80 5.68 6.85 -1.79
C ILE A 80 5.17 8.28 -1.79
N SER A 81 6.08 9.24 -1.93
CA SER A 81 5.75 10.65 -2.04
C SER A 81 5.91 11.12 -3.49
N ALA A 82 5.03 12.01 -3.93
CA ALA A 82 5.14 12.65 -5.24
C ALA A 82 6.44 13.46 -5.39
N GLN A 83 7.15 13.73 -4.30
CA GLN A 83 8.44 14.42 -4.31
C GLN A 83 9.62 13.45 -4.39
N ASN A 84 9.37 12.24 -4.86
CA ASN A 84 10.38 11.20 -5.06
C ASN A 84 11.05 10.72 -3.77
N THR A 85 10.38 10.89 -2.64
CA THR A 85 10.86 10.34 -1.38
C THR A 85 10.17 9.02 -1.12
N ILE A 86 10.96 7.96 -0.97
CA ILE A 86 10.43 6.65 -0.60
C ILE A 86 10.73 6.43 0.87
N MET A 87 9.68 6.23 1.64
CA MET A 87 9.81 5.92 3.07
C MET A 87 9.26 4.52 3.30
N THR A 88 10.05 3.70 3.94
CA THR A 88 9.62 2.35 4.33
C THR A 88 9.36 2.35 5.82
N ALA A 89 8.12 2.02 6.18
CA ALA A 89 7.77 1.84 7.57
C ALA A 89 7.43 0.36 7.79
N ILE A 90 8.28 -0.31 8.53
CA ILE A 90 8.02 -1.66 9.00
C ILE A 90 7.65 -1.53 10.46
N GLN A 91 6.39 -1.83 10.75
CA GLN A 91 5.91 -1.77 12.11
C GLN A 91 6.29 -3.07 12.81
N ALA A 92 7.52 -3.12 13.27
CA ALA A 92 7.92 -4.17 14.17
C ALA A 92 7.22 -3.94 15.51
N ALA A 93 6.57 -4.93 15.96
CA ALA A 93 5.86 -4.82 17.22
C ALA A 93 6.79 -4.42 18.34
#